data_32361b6b128b7820d5d58f2580ddaf0e
#
_entry.id   32361b6b128b7820d5d58f2580ddaf0e
#
_cell.length_a   1.000
_cell.length_b   1.000
_cell.length_c   1.000
_cell.angle_alpha   90.00
_cell.angle_beta   90.00
_cell.angle_gamma   90.00
#
_symmetry.space_group_name_H-M   'P 1'
#
loop_
_entity.id
_entity.type
_entity.pdbx_description
1 polymer ?
#
loop_
_entity_poly.entity_id
_entity_poly.type
_entity_poly.pdbx_seq_one_letter_code
_entity_poly.pdbx_strand_id
1 'polypeptide(L)'
;SGGLDSSIVAAIAREYNPNLVLFTGTIARTPGPDLANARQMAEFLNLEHRIYEITDADITDFIPDAIWHLESFDEDCISGLISNYYVSKIVKQHCNSVLVGEGSDELFGGYRMVLKHPKVNSAEKRERLARRLVDIAYNTALRRLDRGWMASGVDYQVPFLDSRVVAFSRKIPMEWKIYGEKQIEKYILREAFRDMLPEQIANREKLRFSMGVGMDDIMDEIVAAIIDPE
;
A
#
# COMPACT_ATOMS: atom_id res chain seq x y z
N SER A 1 -1.90 -4.28 -5.70
CA SER A 1 -1.40 -5.06 -4.55
C SER A 1 -2.40 -6.11 -4.02
N GLY A 2 -3.65 -6.11 -4.45
CA GLY A 2 -4.68 -6.98 -3.87
C GLY A 2 -5.12 -6.58 -2.45
N GLY A 3 -4.67 -5.45 -1.95
CA GLY A 3 -5.20 -4.80 -0.75
C GLY A 3 -6.51 -4.08 -1.04
N LEU A 4 -7.31 -3.80 0.00
CA LEU A 4 -8.60 -3.11 -0.13
C LEU A 4 -8.47 -1.79 -0.93
N ASP A 5 -7.50 -0.96 -0.58
CA ASP A 5 -7.36 0.39 -1.11
C ASP A 5 -7.05 0.42 -2.61
N SER A 6 -6.03 -0.33 -3.03
CA SER A 6 -5.67 -0.44 -4.44
C SER A 6 -6.77 -1.12 -5.26
N SER A 7 -7.53 -2.05 -4.65
CA SER A 7 -8.66 -2.71 -5.30
C SER A 7 -9.83 -1.75 -5.51
N ILE A 8 -10.13 -0.88 -4.56
CA ILE A 8 -11.14 0.19 -4.72
C ILE A 8 -10.74 1.12 -5.87
N VAL A 9 -9.48 1.59 -5.87
CA VAL A 9 -8.98 2.45 -6.95
C VAL A 9 -9.09 1.76 -8.31
N ALA A 10 -8.70 0.50 -8.41
CA ALA A 10 -8.78 -0.28 -9.65
C ALA A 10 -10.23 -0.48 -10.11
N ALA A 11 -11.16 -0.81 -9.20
CA ALA A 11 -12.56 -1.00 -9.52
C ALA A 11 -13.21 0.27 -10.08
N ILE A 12 -12.98 1.41 -9.43
CA ILE A 12 -13.47 2.71 -9.91
C ILE A 12 -12.83 3.07 -11.26
N ALA A 13 -11.49 2.97 -11.36
CA ALA A 13 -10.78 3.35 -12.58
C ALA A 13 -11.21 2.52 -13.81
N ARG A 14 -11.52 1.24 -13.60
CA ARG A 14 -12.02 0.34 -14.66
C ARG A 14 -13.32 0.82 -15.27
N GLU A 15 -14.20 1.50 -14.55
CA GLU A 15 -15.44 2.07 -15.09
C GLU A 15 -15.17 3.17 -16.13
N TYR A 16 -14.03 3.87 -16.01
CA TYR A 16 -13.62 4.94 -16.91
C TYR A 16 -12.64 4.46 -17.99
N ASN A 17 -11.89 3.39 -17.72
CA ASN A 17 -10.94 2.82 -18.66
C ASN A 17 -11.03 1.28 -18.65
N PRO A 18 -11.75 0.67 -19.60
CA PRO A 18 -11.89 -0.79 -19.67
C PRO A 18 -10.58 -1.51 -20.06
N ASN A 19 -9.58 -0.77 -20.57
CA ASN A 19 -8.26 -1.30 -20.95
C ASN A 19 -7.18 -0.99 -19.87
N LEU A 20 -7.60 -0.75 -18.63
CA LEU A 20 -6.68 -0.55 -17.52
C LEU A 20 -5.81 -1.80 -17.33
N VAL A 21 -4.51 -1.60 -17.05
CA VAL A 21 -3.58 -2.69 -16.71
C VAL A 21 -3.24 -2.62 -15.23
N LEU A 22 -3.26 -3.76 -14.55
CA LEU A 22 -2.88 -3.87 -13.16
C LEU A 22 -1.43 -4.34 -13.01
N PHE A 23 -0.71 -3.76 -12.06
CA PHE A 23 0.70 -4.09 -11.79
C PHE A 23 0.88 -4.50 -10.33
N THR A 24 1.64 -5.57 -10.11
CA THR A 24 1.92 -6.10 -8.76
C THR A 24 3.39 -6.52 -8.65
N GLY A 25 4.03 -6.18 -7.55
CA GLY A 25 5.31 -6.74 -7.15
C GLY A 25 5.14 -7.87 -6.15
N THR A 26 6.00 -8.86 -6.20
CA THR A 26 6.08 -9.95 -5.23
C THR A 26 7.51 -10.46 -5.15
N ILE A 27 7.87 -11.10 -4.05
CA ILE A 27 9.18 -11.75 -3.92
C ILE A 27 9.18 -13.06 -4.72
N ALA A 28 10.23 -13.27 -5.50
CA ALA A 28 10.34 -14.44 -6.41
C ALA A 28 10.34 -15.77 -5.63
N ARG A 29 11.20 -15.91 -4.61
CA ARG A 29 11.36 -17.18 -3.85
C ARG A 29 10.23 -17.43 -2.84
N THR A 30 9.61 -16.37 -2.32
CA THR A 30 8.53 -16.46 -1.32
C THR A 30 7.46 -15.43 -1.64
N PRO A 31 6.56 -15.75 -2.59
CA PRO A 31 5.51 -14.82 -2.97
C PRO A 31 4.64 -14.40 -1.78
N GLY A 32 4.49 -13.10 -1.60
CA GLY A 32 3.69 -12.54 -0.52
C GLY A 32 2.18 -12.83 -0.68
N PRO A 33 1.42 -12.76 0.40
CA PRO A 33 -0.01 -13.08 0.40
C PRO A 33 -0.85 -12.14 -0.46
N ASP A 34 -0.32 -10.97 -0.84
CA ASP A 34 -0.99 -10.00 -1.71
C ASP A 34 -1.14 -10.51 -3.14
N LEU A 35 -0.22 -11.35 -3.63
CA LEU A 35 -0.23 -11.83 -5.01
C LEU A 35 -1.51 -12.58 -5.36
N ALA A 36 -1.96 -13.49 -4.49
CA ALA A 36 -3.18 -14.26 -4.73
C ALA A 36 -4.41 -13.35 -4.82
N ASN A 37 -4.51 -12.36 -3.93
CA ASN A 37 -5.61 -11.39 -3.94
C ASN A 37 -5.53 -10.45 -5.15
N ALA A 38 -4.33 -10.06 -5.58
CA ALA A 38 -4.15 -9.24 -6.78
C ALA A 38 -4.59 -9.98 -8.04
N ARG A 39 -4.28 -11.28 -8.17
CA ARG A 39 -4.77 -12.13 -9.26
C ARG A 39 -6.28 -12.26 -9.25
N GLN A 40 -6.87 -12.53 -8.08
CA GLN A 40 -8.32 -12.60 -7.93
C GLN A 40 -9.02 -11.30 -8.34
N MET A 41 -8.44 -10.15 -7.96
CA MET A 41 -8.99 -8.84 -8.35
C MET A 41 -8.89 -8.59 -9.84
N ALA A 42 -7.78 -8.96 -10.47
CA ALA A 42 -7.58 -8.83 -11.91
C ALA A 42 -8.60 -9.69 -12.70
N GLU A 43 -8.81 -10.93 -12.27
CA GLU A 43 -9.78 -11.83 -12.82
C GLU A 43 -11.23 -11.29 -12.66
N PHE A 44 -11.59 -10.83 -11.46
CA PHE A 44 -12.90 -10.25 -11.16
C PHE A 44 -13.21 -9.03 -12.04
N LEU A 45 -12.24 -8.14 -12.26
CA LEU A 45 -12.39 -6.97 -13.12
C LEU A 45 -12.23 -7.29 -14.61
N ASN A 46 -11.82 -8.51 -14.97
CA ASN A 46 -11.42 -8.91 -16.32
C ASN A 46 -10.40 -7.93 -16.92
N LEU A 47 -9.29 -7.70 -16.22
CA LEU A 47 -8.21 -6.80 -16.60
C LEU A 47 -6.90 -7.52 -16.78
N GLU A 48 -6.04 -7.01 -17.65
CA GLU A 48 -4.66 -7.46 -17.79
C GLU A 48 -3.91 -7.24 -16.48
N HIS A 49 -3.14 -8.26 -16.04
CA HIS A 49 -2.35 -8.20 -14.82
C HIS A 49 -0.89 -8.54 -15.11
N ARG A 50 0.01 -7.64 -14.76
CA ARG A 50 1.45 -7.80 -14.90
C ARG A 50 2.10 -7.89 -13.54
N ILE A 51 2.96 -8.87 -13.36
CA ILE A 51 3.62 -9.19 -12.11
C ILE A 51 5.12 -9.02 -12.29
N TYR A 52 5.78 -8.33 -11.36
CA TYR A 52 7.23 -8.31 -11.24
C TYR A 52 7.64 -9.18 -10.05
N GLU A 53 8.45 -10.19 -10.35
CA GLU A 53 9.03 -11.06 -9.34
C GLU A 53 10.39 -10.48 -8.93
N ILE A 54 10.44 -9.91 -7.72
CA ILE A 54 11.62 -9.27 -7.14
C ILE A 54 12.53 -10.38 -6.61
N THR A 55 13.75 -10.45 -7.10
CA THR A 55 14.75 -11.43 -6.68
C THR A 55 15.59 -10.93 -5.51
N ASP A 56 16.28 -11.83 -4.80
CA ASP A 56 17.21 -11.46 -3.73
C ASP A 56 18.35 -10.58 -4.27
N ALA A 57 18.82 -10.83 -5.48
CA ALA A 57 19.81 -10.01 -6.16
C ALA A 57 19.28 -8.59 -6.42
N ASP A 58 18.03 -8.46 -6.89
CA ASP A 58 17.38 -7.15 -7.05
C ASP A 58 17.40 -6.37 -5.75
N ILE A 59 17.07 -7.00 -4.62
CA ILE A 59 17.03 -6.35 -3.32
C ILE A 59 18.44 -5.93 -2.90
N THR A 60 19.39 -6.87 -2.89
CA THR A 60 20.78 -6.66 -2.45
C THR A 60 21.44 -5.53 -3.23
N ASP A 61 21.32 -5.58 -4.57
CA ASP A 61 21.95 -4.60 -5.45
C ASP A 61 21.36 -3.20 -5.29
N PHE A 62 20.08 -3.11 -4.93
CA PHE A 62 19.39 -1.81 -4.85
C PHE A 62 19.36 -1.19 -3.45
N ILE A 63 19.74 -1.88 -2.38
CA ILE A 63 19.77 -1.31 -1.02
C ILE A 63 20.55 0.01 -0.94
N PRO A 64 21.79 0.13 -1.48
CA PRO A 64 22.53 1.39 -1.44
C PRO A 64 21.81 2.54 -2.14
N ASP A 65 21.24 2.27 -3.32
CA ASP A 65 20.49 3.26 -4.08
C ASP A 65 19.15 3.62 -3.40
N ALA A 66 18.50 2.64 -2.75
CA ALA A 66 17.29 2.88 -1.98
C ALA A 66 17.56 3.83 -0.81
N ILE A 67 18.65 3.63 -0.06
CA ILE A 67 19.10 4.52 1.02
C ILE A 67 19.41 5.92 0.46
N TRP A 68 20.11 6.00 -0.67
CA TRP A 68 20.42 7.26 -1.35
C TRP A 68 19.15 8.02 -1.75
N HIS A 69 18.22 7.37 -2.43
CA HIS A 69 16.97 8.01 -2.85
C HIS A 69 16.09 8.40 -1.67
N LEU A 70 16.05 7.57 -0.63
CA LEU A 70 15.23 7.81 0.55
C LEU A 70 15.83 8.86 1.49
N GLU A 71 17.17 9.02 1.49
CA GLU A 71 17.90 9.83 2.48
C GLU A 71 17.58 9.40 3.92
N SER A 72 17.45 8.08 4.14
CA SER A 72 17.05 7.50 5.45
C SER A 72 17.48 6.05 5.54
N PHE A 73 17.70 5.59 6.79
CA PHE A 73 17.97 4.19 7.14
C PHE A 73 16.75 3.51 7.79
N ASP A 74 15.55 4.08 7.63
CA ASP A 74 14.31 3.48 8.12
C ASP A 74 13.98 2.24 7.28
N GLU A 75 13.98 1.07 7.93
CA GLU A 75 13.83 -0.23 7.29
C GLU A 75 12.48 -0.39 6.56
N ASP A 76 11.37 0.00 7.20
CA ASP A 76 10.03 -0.08 6.59
C ASP A 76 9.95 0.82 5.34
N CYS A 77 10.58 1.98 5.40
CA CYS A 77 10.66 2.88 4.26
C CYS A 77 11.56 2.32 3.14
N ILE A 78 12.69 1.70 3.46
CA ILE A 78 13.59 1.07 2.47
C ILE A 78 12.87 -0.09 1.78
N SER A 79 12.30 -1.02 2.54
CA SER A 79 11.55 -2.17 2.02
C SER A 79 10.40 -1.75 1.11
N GLY A 80 9.65 -0.73 1.54
CA GLY A 80 8.56 -0.16 0.75
C GLY A 80 9.04 0.57 -0.51
N LEU A 81 10.18 1.27 -0.46
CA LEU A 81 10.77 1.94 -1.61
C LEU A 81 11.24 0.93 -2.64
N ILE A 82 11.99 -0.11 -2.24
CA ILE A 82 12.46 -1.18 -3.12
C ILE A 82 11.29 -1.82 -3.87
N SER A 83 10.23 -2.18 -3.14
CA SER A 83 9.02 -2.77 -3.73
C SER A 83 8.37 -1.84 -4.76
N ASN A 84 8.22 -0.54 -4.46
CA ASN A 84 7.67 0.45 -5.39
C ASN A 84 8.56 0.63 -6.62
N TYR A 85 9.87 0.70 -6.44
CA TYR A 85 10.84 0.87 -7.53
C TYR A 85 10.73 -0.27 -8.55
N TYR A 86 10.75 -1.53 -8.12
CA TYR A 86 10.69 -2.65 -9.05
C TYR A 86 9.34 -2.77 -9.75
N VAL A 87 8.25 -2.45 -9.09
CA VAL A 87 6.94 -2.32 -9.77
C VAL A 87 6.98 -1.17 -10.79
N SER A 88 7.61 -0.06 -10.46
CA SER A 88 7.69 1.07 -11.39
C SER A 88 8.50 0.76 -12.65
N LYS A 89 9.50 -0.13 -12.58
CA LYS A 89 10.26 -0.58 -13.77
C LYS A 89 9.38 -1.29 -14.80
N ILE A 90 8.47 -2.18 -14.37
CA ILE A 90 7.54 -2.83 -15.30
C ILE A 90 6.47 -1.84 -15.80
N VAL A 91 5.99 -0.95 -14.93
CA VAL A 91 5.05 0.11 -15.33
C VAL A 91 5.64 0.99 -16.42
N LYS A 92 6.91 1.40 -16.28
CA LYS A 92 7.62 2.27 -17.24
C LYS A 92 7.67 1.70 -18.67
N GLN A 93 7.64 0.37 -18.79
CA GLN A 93 7.62 -0.29 -20.10
C GLN A 93 6.26 -0.19 -20.80
N HIS A 94 5.20 0.19 -20.09
CA HIS A 94 3.82 0.18 -20.58
C HIS A 94 3.12 1.52 -20.53
N CYS A 95 3.41 2.34 -19.50
CA CYS A 95 2.82 3.65 -19.33
C CYS A 95 3.74 4.57 -18.52
N ASN A 96 3.41 5.87 -18.53
CA ASN A 96 4.18 6.87 -17.80
C ASN A 96 3.50 7.34 -16.51
N SER A 97 2.30 6.88 -16.23
CA SER A 97 1.53 7.28 -15.04
C SER A 97 0.71 6.11 -14.51
N VAL A 98 0.53 6.06 -13.19
CA VAL A 98 -0.17 5.00 -12.47
C VAL A 98 -1.04 5.57 -11.35
N LEU A 99 -2.11 4.85 -11.00
CA LEU A 99 -2.93 5.12 -9.82
C LEU A 99 -2.50 4.21 -8.68
N VAL A 100 -2.39 4.75 -7.47
CA VAL A 100 -2.02 4.01 -6.26
C VAL A 100 -3.04 4.22 -5.14
N GLY A 101 -3.14 3.25 -4.23
CA GLY A 101 -4.13 3.25 -3.14
C GLY A 101 -3.63 3.91 -1.84
N GLU A 102 -2.51 4.61 -1.87
CA GLU A 102 -1.92 5.24 -0.68
C GLU A 102 -2.82 6.36 -0.14
N GLY A 103 -2.70 6.70 1.15
CA GLY A 103 -3.51 7.72 1.82
C GLY A 103 -4.82 7.22 2.44
N SER A 104 -5.29 6.05 2.04
CA SER A 104 -6.52 5.45 2.57
C SER A 104 -6.39 5.10 4.07
N ASP A 105 -5.23 4.56 4.47
CA ASP A 105 -4.98 4.17 5.86
C ASP A 105 -5.08 5.36 6.82
N GLU A 106 -4.49 6.47 6.45
CA GLU A 106 -4.48 7.70 7.20
C GLU A 106 -5.88 8.29 7.33
N LEU A 107 -6.63 8.31 6.23
CA LEU A 107 -7.94 8.96 6.16
C LEU A 107 -9.06 8.13 6.78
N PHE A 108 -9.01 6.80 6.67
CA PHE A 108 -10.10 5.90 7.02
C PHE A 108 -9.77 4.91 8.14
N GLY A 109 -8.69 5.15 8.88
CA GLY A 109 -8.37 4.40 10.09
C GLY A 109 -7.79 3.02 9.87
N GLY A 110 -6.96 2.83 8.82
CA GLY A 110 -6.32 1.57 8.49
C GLY A 110 -5.22 1.14 9.46
N TYR A 111 -4.66 2.05 10.25
CA TYR A 111 -3.62 1.75 11.24
C TYR A 111 -4.21 1.24 12.57
N ARG A 112 -4.88 0.11 12.51
CA ARG A 112 -5.57 -0.52 13.63
C ARG A 112 -4.69 -0.67 14.88
N MET A 113 -3.45 -1.13 14.74
CA MET A 113 -2.53 -1.33 15.87
C MET A 113 -2.26 -0.03 16.63
N VAL A 114 -2.10 1.08 15.90
CA VAL A 114 -1.85 2.40 16.47
C VAL A 114 -3.12 2.96 17.12
N LEU A 115 -4.24 2.86 16.41
CA LEU A 115 -5.52 3.44 16.87
C LEU A 115 -6.18 2.64 18.00
N LYS A 116 -5.84 1.36 18.15
CA LYS A 116 -6.27 0.48 19.26
C LYS A 116 -5.33 0.52 20.47
N HIS A 117 -4.24 1.25 20.40
CA HIS A 117 -3.28 1.28 21.51
C HIS A 117 -4.00 1.71 22.82
N PRO A 118 -3.75 1.05 23.98
CA PRO A 118 -4.45 1.33 25.25
C PRO A 118 -4.43 2.80 25.71
N LYS A 119 -3.39 3.54 25.31
CA LYS A 119 -3.29 4.98 25.59
C LYS A 119 -4.23 5.85 24.71
N VAL A 120 -4.77 5.27 23.64
CA VAL A 120 -5.70 5.92 22.70
C VAL A 120 -7.13 5.45 22.99
N ASN A 121 -7.58 5.68 24.20
CA ASN A 121 -8.77 5.08 24.80
C ASN A 121 -10.06 5.93 24.69
N SER A 122 -10.04 7.01 23.92
CA SER A 122 -11.25 7.82 23.64
C SER A 122 -11.38 8.14 22.17
N ALA A 123 -12.60 8.39 21.71
CA ALA A 123 -12.88 8.79 20.32
C ALA A 123 -12.10 10.05 19.94
N GLU A 124 -12.03 11.03 20.84
CA GLU A 124 -11.29 12.28 20.62
C GLU A 124 -9.78 12.04 20.43
N LYS A 125 -9.17 11.15 21.23
CA LYS A 125 -7.75 10.80 21.07
C LYS A 125 -7.50 10.08 19.77
N ARG A 126 -8.40 9.19 19.36
CA ARG A 126 -8.32 8.49 18.06
C ARG A 126 -8.40 9.47 16.89
N GLU A 127 -9.34 10.38 16.94
CA GLU A 127 -9.53 11.43 15.93
C GLU A 127 -8.27 12.31 15.81
N ARG A 128 -7.73 12.77 16.94
CA ARG A 128 -6.49 13.58 16.96
C ARG A 128 -5.29 12.80 16.42
N LEU A 129 -5.17 11.52 16.76
CA LEU A 129 -4.10 10.67 16.26
C LEU A 129 -4.25 10.42 14.76
N ALA A 130 -5.46 10.13 14.27
CA ALA A 130 -5.73 9.96 12.85
C ALA A 130 -5.36 11.21 12.04
N ARG A 131 -5.72 12.40 12.53
CA ARG A 131 -5.28 13.67 11.91
C ARG A 131 -3.75 13.80 11.89
N ARG A 132 -3.09 13.44 13.00
CA ARG A 132 -1.62 13.46 13.06
C ARG A 132 -0.97 12.52 12.05
N LEU A 133 -1.54 11.33 11.81
CA LEU A 133 -1.05 10.39 10.80
C LEU A 133 -1.10 10.98 9.40
N VAL A 134 -2.16 11.70 9.06
CA VAL A 134 -2.24 12.46 7.79
C VAL A 134 -1.14 13.53 7.71
N ASP A 135 -0.96 14.28 8.79
CA ASP A 135 0.03 15.36 8.83
C ASP A 135 1.47 14.88 8.66
N ILE A 136 1.79 13.66 9.10
CA ILE A 136 3.15 13.09 8.98
C ILE A 136 3.33 12.15 7.78
N ALA A 137 2.28 11.88 7.00
CA ALA A 137 2.32 10.94 5.89
C ALA A 137 3.40 11.29 4.85
N TYR A 138 3.70 12.58 4.66
CA TYR A 138 4.76 13.05 3.77
C TYR A 138 6.15 12.49 4.12
N ASN A 139 6.39 12.17 5.38
CA ASN A 139 7.69 11.66 5.87
C ASN A 139 7.69 10.14 6.11
N THR A 140 6.60 9.46 5.83
CA THR A 140 6.43 8.01 6.00
C THR A 140 5.99 7.37 4.68
N ALA A 141 4.73 7.00 4.56
CA ALA A 141 4.18 6.30 3.41
C ALA A 141 4.40 7.04 2.07
N LEU A 142 4.18 8.36 2.04
CA LEU A 142 4.34 9.14 0.81
C LEU A 142 5.80 9.33 0.41
N ARG A 143 6.73 9.39 1.38
CA ARG A 143 8.16 9.52 1.06
C ARG A 143 8.68 8.30 0.31
N ARG A 144 8.42 7.09 0.83
CA ARG A 144 8.85 5.84 0.18
C ARG A 144 8.17 5.64 -1.17
N LEU A 145 6.89 6.03 -1.27
CA LEU A 145 6.15 6.00 -2.53
C LEU A 145 6.78 6.91 -3.56
N ASP A 146 6.90 8.21 -3.24
CA ASP A 146 7.45 9.23 -4.12
C ASP A 146 8.84 8.85 -4.63
N ARG A 147 9.76 8.54 -3.71
CA ARG A 147 11.14 8.22 -4.06
C ARG A 147 11.24 6.94 -4.91
N GLY A 148 10.43 5.93 -4.62
CA GLY A 148 10.44 4.68 -5.39
C GLY A 148 9.92 4.84 -6.82
N TRP A 149 8.82 5.56 -7.02
CA TRP A 149 8.25 5.81 -8.36
C TRP A 149 9.09 6.79 -9.17
N MET A 150 9.54 7.88 -8.56
CA MET A 150 10.33 8.90 -9.24
C MET A 150 11.73 8.40 -9.64
N ALA A 151 12.32 7.46 -8.90
CA ALA A 151 13.58 6.82 -9.26
C ALA A 151 13.54 6.14 -10.64
N SER A 152 12.37 5.69 -11.08
CA SER A 152 12.15 5.15 -12.43
C SER A 152 11.55 6.16 -13.42
N GLY A 153 11.27 7.37 -12.99
CA GLY A 153 10.64 8.41 -13.82
C GLY A 153 9.22 8.05 -14.26
N VAL A 154 8.46 7.40 -13.38
CA VAL A 154 7.03 7.12 -13.55
C VAL A 154 6.25 8.08 -12.67
N ASP A 155 5.30 8.79 -13.27
CA ASP A 155 4.36 9.63 -12.52
C ASP A 155 3.33 8.76 -11.78
N TYR A 156 2.86 9.22 -10.64
CA TYR A 156 1.85 8.50 -9.87
C TYR A 156 0.78 9.46 -9.34
N GLN A 157 -0.44 8.96 -9.27
CA GLN A 157 -1.58 9.70 -8.75
C GLN A 157 -2.16 8.97 -7.54
N VAL A 158 -2.53 9.73 -6.52
CA VAL A 158 -3.03 9.23 -5.23
C VAL A 158 -4.49 9.67 -5.02
N PRO A 159 -5.48 8.97 -5.60
CA PRO A 159 -6.88 9.41 -5.58
C PRO A 159 -7.44 9.64 -4.17
N PHE A 160 -7.02 8.86 -3.18
CA PHE A 160 -7.44 9.06 -1.80
C PHE A 160 -6.98 10.40 -1.21
N LEU A 161 -5.89 10.97 -1.70
CA LEU A 161 -5.36 12.26 -1.24
C LEU A 161 -5.87 13.45 -2.06
N ASP A 162 -6.83 13.25 -2.98
CA ASP A 162 -7.56 14.38 -3.57
C ASP A 162 -8.17 15.23 -2.45
N SER A 163 -8.04 16.54 -2.56
CA SER A 163 -8.46 17.48 -1.51
C SER A 163 -9.94 17.35 -1.12
N ARG A 164 -10.80 16.94 -2.07
CA ARG A 164 -12.23 16.68 -1.84
C ARG A 164 -12.43 15.43 -1.00
N VAL A 165 -11.66 14.36 -1.27
CA VAL A 165 -11.68 13.11 -0.50
C VAL A 165 -11.18 13.36 0.92
N VAL A 166 -10.07 14.09 1.06
CA VAL A 166 -9.52 14.49 2.36
C VAL A 166 -10.54 15.30 3.16
N ALA A 167 -11.16 16.32 2.54
CA ALA A 167 -12.16 17.15 3.21
C ALA A 167 -13.42 16.34 3.59
N PHE A 168 -13.83 15.38 2.76
CA PHE A 168 -14.96 14.50 3.04
C PHE A 168 -14.64 13.52 4.17
N SER A 169 -13.47 12.88 4.13
CA SER A 169 -13.06 11.91 5.17
C SER A 169 -13.02 12.52 6.57
N ARG A 170 -12.68 13.82 6.69
CA ARG A 170 -12.67 14.55 7.96
C ARG A 170 -14.07 14.76 8.57
N LYS A 171 -15.13 14.63 7.77
CA LYS A 171 -16.53 14.72 8.24
C LYS A 171 -17.08 13.36 8.69
N ILE A 172 -16.41 12.27 8.37
CA ILE A 172 -16.83 10.92 8.75
C ILE A 172 -16.39 10.65 10.19
N PRO A 173 -17.33 10.35 11.10
CA PRO A 173 -17.01 10.00 12.48
C PRO A 173 -16.08 8.78 12.58
N MET A 174 -15.24 8.74 13.61
CA MET A 174 -14.25 7.67 13.80
C MET A 174 -14.89 6.28 13.98
N GLU A 175 -16.09 6.22 14.57
CA GLU A 175 -16.86 4.97 14.74
C GLU A 175 -17.33 4.34 13.42
N TRP A 176 -17.37 5.11 12.33
CA TRP A 176 -17.64 4.59 10.98
C TRP A 176 -16.36 4.15 10.25
N LYS A 177 -15.22 4.67 10.70
CA LYS A 177 -13.91 4.26 10.17
C LYS A 177 -13.42 2.99 10.84
N ILE A 178 -13.63 2.88 12.16
CA ILE A 178 -13.29 1.71 12.96
C ILE A 178 -14.56 1.25 13.68
N TYR A 179 -15.16 0.17 13.23
CA TYR A 179 -16.51 -0.22 13.62
C TYR A 179 -16.57 -1.45 14.51
N GLY A 180 -17.51 -1.41 15.47
CA GLY A 180 -17.93 -2.52 16.31
C GLY A 180 -16.88 -2.99 17.32
N GLU A 181 -17.22 -4.03 18.08
CA GLU A 181 -16.36 -4.62 19.12
C GLU A 181 -15.07 -5.22 18.53
N LYS A 182 -15.18 -5.81 17.33
CA LYS A 182 -14.02 -6.34 16.58
C LYS A 182 -13.11 -5.26 16.03
N GLN A 183 -13.54 -3.97 16.09
CA GLN A 183 -12.78 -2.82 15.60
C GLN A 183 -12.33 -3.02 14.14
N ILE A 184 -13.27 -3.24 13.25
CA ILE A 184 -13.02 -3.41 11.82
C ILE A 184 -12.54 -2.07 11.25
N GLU A 185 -11.30 -2.06 10.76
CA GLU A 185 -10.69 -0.89 10.13
C GLU A 185 -11.29 -0.61 8.75
N LYS A 186 -11.30 0.67 8.34
CA LYS A 186 -11.84 1.12 7.05
C LYS A 186 -13.28 0.68 6.80
N TYR A 187 -14.07 0.49 7.85
CA TYR A 187 -15.41 -0.10 7.76
C TYR A 187 -16.29 0.59 6.72
N ILE A 188 -16.32 1.92 6.73
CA ILE A 188 -17.12 2.68 5.76
C ILE A 188 -16.72 2.40 4.31
N LEU A 189 -15.41 2.21 4.02
CA LEU A 189 -14.95 1.85 2.69
C LEU A 189 -15.38 0.43 2.31
N ARG A 190 -15.27 -0.52 3.24
CA ARG A 190 -15.69 -1.91 3.02
C ARG A 190 -17.16 -1.99 2.68
N GLU A 191 -18.01 -1.25 3.40
CA GLU A 191 -19.44 -1.20 3.14
C GLU A 191 -19.77 -0.48 1.82
N ALA A 192 -19.15 0.68 1.57
CA ALA A 192 -19.44 1.49 0.39
C ALA A 192 -19.04 0.80 -0.92
N PHE A 193 -18.01 -0.04 -0.90
CA PHE A 193 -17.48 -0.70 -2.09
C PHE A 193 -17.68 -2.23 -2.09
N ARG A 194 -18.53 -2.76 -1.22
CA ARG A 194 -18.79 -4.19 -1.07
C ARG A 194 -19.15 -4.85 -2.40
N ASP A 195 -20.03 -4.23 -3.17
CA ASP A 195 -20.54 -4.81 -4.42
C ASP A 195 -19.58 -4.66 -5.60
N MET A 196 -18.53 -3.87 -5.45
CA MET A 196 -17.49 -3.62 -6.46
C MET A 196 -16.25 -4.48 -6.28
N LEU A 197 -16.19 -5.31 -5.24
CA LEU A 197 -15.02 -6.09 -4.85
C LEU A 197 -15.40 -7.55 -4.61
N PRO A 198 -14.49 -8.50 -4.86
CA PRO A 198 -14.64 -9.86 -4.34
C PRO A 198 -14.81 -9.84 -2.81
N GLU A 199 -15.71 -10.66 -2.29
CA GLU A 199 -16.01 -10.72 -0.85
C GLU A 199 -14.75 -10.93 0.01
N GLN A 200 -13.84 -11.76 -0.47
CA GLN A 200 -12.57 -12.04 0.20
C GLN A 200 -11.69 -10.77 0.34
N ILE A 201 -11.67 -9.91 -0.67
CA ILE A 201 -10.92 -8.65 -0.66
C ILE A 201 -11.63 -7.61 0.21
N ALA A 202 -12.97 -7.51 0.10
CA ALA A 202 -13.76 -6.59 0.92
C ALA A 202 -13.62 -6.87 2.43
N ASN A 203 -13.47 -8.15 2.82
CA ASN A 203 -13.38 -8.59 4.22
C ASN A 203 -11.93 -8.84 4.69
N ARG A 204 -10.93 -8.67 3.83
CA ARG A 204 -9.54 -8.94 4.14
C ARG A 204 -9.00 -8.05 5.26
N GLU A 205 -8.25 -8.61 6.19
CA GLU A 205 -7.48 -7.82 7.16
C GLU A 205 -6.35 -7.04 6.48
N LYS A 206 -6.08 -5.84 7.01
CA LYS A 206 -4.98 -5.00 6.52
C LYS A 206 -3.64 -5.61 6.87
N LEU A 207 -2.79 -5.80 5.86
CA LEU A 207 -1.36 -6.07 6.02
C LEU A 207 -0.55 -4.82 5.67
N ARG A 208 0.63 -4.67 6.26
CA ARG A 208 1.61 -3.67 5.79
C ARG A 208 2.03 -4.00 4.36
N PHE A 209 2.41 -2.99 3.60
CA PHE A 209 2.77 -3.20 2.18
C PHE A 209 3.96 -4.15 2.02
N SER A 210 5.02 -3.99 2.83
CA SER A 210 6.18 -4.86 2.85
C SER A 210 5.84 -6.32 3.16
N MET A 211 4.97 -6.56 4.15
CA MET A 211 4.44 -7.90 4.45
C MET A 211 3.60 -8.48 3.31
N GLY A 212 2.78 -7.66 2.68
CA GLY A 212 1.92 -8.07 1.56
C GLY A 212 2.72 -8.53 0.35
N VAL A 213 3.84 -7.89 0.08
CA VAL A 213 4.80 -8.25 -0.98
C VAL A 213 5.65 -9.47 -0.58
N GLY A 214 5.88 -9.71 0.73
CA GLY A 214 6.77 -10.74 1.27
C GLY A 214 8.18 -10.24 1.56
N MET A 215 8.37 -8.91 1.72
CA MET A 215 9.69 -8.29 1.87
C MET A 215 10.26 -8.40 3.29
N ASP A 216 9.42 -8.34 4.33
CA ASP A 216 9.87 -8.23 5.72
C ASP A 216 10.80 -9.40 6.12
N ASP A 217 10.41 -10.64 5.86
CA ASP A 217 11.19 -11.83 6.23
C ASP A 217 12.52 -11.93 5.48
N ILE A 218 12.57 -11.37 4.26
CA ILE A 218 13.73 -11.47 3.36
C ILE A 218 14.75 -10.39 3.63
N MET A 219 14.33 -9.21 4.04
CA MET A 219 15.26 -8.12 4.38
C MET A 219 16.18 -8.51 5.52
N ASP A 220 15.65 -9.13 6.58
CA ASP A 220 16.46 -9.60 7.71
C ASP A 220 17.53 -10.61 7.29
N GLU A 221 17.16 -11.57 6.43
CA GLU A 221 18.09 -12.58 5.91
C GLU A 221 19.19 -11.97 5.02
N ILE A 222 18.81 -11.06 4.11
CA ILE A 222 19.76 -10.38 3.20
C ILE A 222 20.72 -9.49 4.00
N VAL A 223 20.21 -8.72 4.95
CA VAL A 223 21.04 -7.84 5.80
C VAL A 223 22.01 -8.68 6.64
N ALA A 224 21.54 -9.79 7.23
CA ALA A 224 22.40 -10.69 7.99
C ALA A 224 23.54 -11.26 7.11
N ALA A 225 23.24 -11.70 5.88
CA ALA A 225 24.24 -12.22 4.96
C ALA A 225 25.26 -11.16 4.49
N ILE A 226 24.87 -9.88 4.42
CA ILE A 226 25.78 -8.78 4.09
C ILE A 226 26.73 -8.47 5.25
N ILE A 227 26.21 -8.52 6.50
CA ILE A 227 26.98 -8.15 7.71
C ILE A 227 27.94 -9.25 8.10
N ASP A 228 27.55 -10.51 7.99
CA ASP A 228 28.34 -11.68 8.37
C ASP A 228 28.41 -12.69 7.21
N PRO A 229 29.16 -12.37 6.15
CA PRO A 229 29.37 -13.29 5.04
C PRO A 229 30.25 -14.46 5.52
N GLU A 230 29.66 -15.66 5.64
CA GLU A 230 30.40 -16.91 5.93
C GLU A 230 31.55 -17.21 4.95
#